data_a38cae2023dba79f6052af58c2fe353c
#
_entry.id   a38cae2023dba79f6052af58c2fe353c
#
_cell.length_a   1.000
_cell.length_b   1.000
_cell.length_c   1.000
_cell.angle_alpha   90.00
_cell.angle_beta   90.00
_cell.angle_gamma   90.00
#
_symmetry.space_group_name_H-M   'P 1'
#
loop_
_entity.id
_entity.type
_entity.pdbx_description
1 polymer ?
#
loop_
_entity_poly.entity_id
_entity_poly.type
_entity_poly.pdbx_seq_one_letter_code
_entity_poly.pdbx_strand_id
1 'polypeptide(L)'
;MIRPYREEDAVVLTEIWLAASLRAHGFVNDAFWRSRAAEIQEVWLPAAETLVWEENGRPAAFVSIIDNEYIGALFVEPSRQGRGIGSGLLSFVQNGRKSLKLRVYAKNKRAAAFYVRHGFREEQKGIDENTGEEELLMTWRNPEAAPGRKK
;
A
#
# COMPACT_ATOMS: atom_id res chain seq x y z
N MET A 1 -8.24 -12.44 -8.07
CA MET A 1 -8.31 -13.36 -6.93
C MET A 1 -7.26 -13.00 -5.89
N ILE A 2 -7.67 -12.87 -4.66
CA ILE A 2 -6.75 -12.48 -3.58
C ILE A 2 -6.30 -13.74 -2.85
N ARG A 3 -5.00 -13.85 -2.63
CA ARG A 3 -4.41 -14.98 -1.92
C ARG A 3 -3.23 -14.57 -1.07
N PRO A 4 -2.80 -15.41 -0.12
CA PRO A 4 -1.63 -15.09 0.68
C PRO A 4 -0.35 -15.04 -0.16
N TYR A 5 0.62 -14.30 0.34
CA TYR A 5 1.95 -14.23 -0.24
C TYR A 5 2.64 -15.60 -0.20
N ARG A 6 3.40 -15.89 -1.25
CA ARG A 6 4.28 -17.05 -1.32
C ARG A 6 5.69 -16.57 -1.58
N GLU A 7 6.66 -17.32 -1.12
CA GLU A 7 8.06 -16.94 -1.28
C GLU A 7 8.42 -16.68 -2.76
N GLU A 8 7.85 -17.46 -3.65
CA GLU A 8 8.13 -17.30 -5.08
C GLU A 8 7.55 -16.02 -5.67
N ASP A 9 6.69 -15.30 -4.95
CA ASP A 9 6.15 -14.04 -5.42
C ASP A 9 7.13 -12.88 -5.27
N ALA A 10 8.17 -13.04 -4.45
CA ALA A 10 9.00 -11.93 -4.03
C ALA A 10 9.57 -11.11 -5.18
N VAL A 11 10.07 -11.79 -6.21
CA VAL A 11 10.67 -11.09 -7.35
C VAL A 11 9.64 -10.27 -8.10
N VAL A 12 8.49 -10.87 -8.43
CA VAL A 12 7.46 -10.18 -9.20
C VAL A 12 6.87 -9.02 -8.41
N LEU A 13 6.62 -9.21 -7.11
CA LEU A 13 6.07 -8.12 -6.31
C LEU A 13 7.06 -6.97 -6.16
N THR A 14 8.35 -7.27 -6.07
CA THR A 14 9.36 -6.22 -6.02
C THR A 14 9.39 -5.43 -7.34
N GLU A 15 9.23 -6.12 -8.46
CA GLU A 15 9.15 -5.46 -9.76
C GLU A 15 7.93 -4.55 -9.84
N ILE A 16 6.79 -4.99 -9.33
CA ILE A 16 5.57 -4.18 -9.31
C ILE A 16 5.79 -2.96 -8.42
N TRP A 17 6.37 -3.15 -7.24
CA TRP A 17 6.67 -2.06 -6.32
C TRP A 17 7.56 -1.01 -6.99
N LEU A 18 8.64 -1.46 -7.65
CA LEU A 18 9.58 -0.54 -8.28
C LEU A 18 8.92 0.21 -9.44
N ALA A 19 8.25 -0.51 -10.33
CA ALA A 19 7.62 0.12 -11.49
C ALA A 19 6.57 1.15 -11.06
N ALA A 20 5.75 0.80 -10.08
CA ALA A 20 4.71 1.70 -9.59
C ALA A 20 5.31 2.91 -8.88
N SER A 21 6.38 2.70 -8.09
CA SER A 21 7.04 3.79 -7.38
C SER A 21 7.70 4.76 -8.33
N LEU A 22 8.40 4.24 -9.35
CA LEU A 22 9.03 5.10 -10.34
C LEU A 22 8.00 5.95 -11.08
N ARG A 23 6.83 5.39 -11.35
CA ARG A 23 5.80 6.11 -12.07
C ARG A 23 5.07 7.14 -11.18
N ALA A 24 4.78 6.77 -9.93
CA ALA A 24 3.98 7.62 -9.06
C ALA A 24 4.81 8.70 -8.37
N HIS A 25 6.10 8.47 -8.17
CA HIS A 25 6.94 9.31 -7.34
C HIS A 25 8.08 9.93 -8.14
N GLY A 26 7.76 10.55 -9.27
CA GLY A 26 8.76 11.18 -10.14
C GLY A 26 9.51 12.33 -9.46
N PHE A 27 9.02 12.82 -8.32
CA PHE A 27 9.68 13.87 -7.55
C PHE A 27 10.81 13.33 -6.68
N VAL A 28 11.02 12.01 -6.65
CA VAL A 28 12.12 11.38 -5.95
C VAL A 28 13.03 10.74 -6.99
N ASN A 29 14.34 10.83 -6.77
CA ASN A 29 15.32 10.27 -7.69
C ASN A 29 15.12 8.77 -7.88
N ASP A 30 15.15 8.32 -9.15
CA ASP A 30 14.98 6.90 -9.47
C ASP A 30 15.97 6.01 -8.72
N ALA A 31 17.19 6.50 -8.53
CA ALA A 31 18.22 5.71 -7.86
C ALA A 31 17.83 5.34 -6.43
N PHE A 32 17.04 6.19 -5.77
CA PHE A 32 16.57 5.89 -4.42
C PHE A 32 15.72 4.62 -4.43
N TRP A 33 14.74 4.56 -5.35
CA TRP A 33 13.85 3.41 -5.42
C TRP A 33 14.61 2.15 -5.79
N ARG A 34 15.51 2.25 -6.77
CA ARG A 34 16.29 1.08 -7.20
C ARG A 34 17.18 0.57 -6.10
N SER A 35 17.70 1.47 -5.26
CA SER A 35 18.59 1.06 -4.17
C SER A 35 17.85 0.31 -3.06
N ARG A 36 16.52 0.42 -3.01
CA ARG A 36 15.71 -0.23 -1.98
C ARG A 36 15.16 -1.58 -2.38
N ALA A 37 15.28 -1.93 -3.67
CA ALA A 37 14.63 -3.11 -4.19
C ALA A 37 15.04 -4.40 -3.48
N ALA A 38 16.32 -4.58 -3.21
CA ALA A 38 16.80 -5.79 -2.54
C ALA A 38 16.22 -5.92 -1.13
N GLU A 39 16.13 -4.81 -0.41
CA GLU A 39 15.58 -4.81 0.94
C GLU A 39 14.09 -5.15 0.92
N ILE A 40 13.36 -4.60 -0.04
CA ILE A 40 11.94 -4.91 -0.19
C ILE A 40 11.75 -6.41 -0.41
N GLN A 41 12.55 -6.97 -1.32
CA GLN A 41 12.41 -8.37 -1.69
C GLN A 41 12.81 -9.33 -0.59
N GLU A 42 13.92 -9.05 0.09
CA GLU A 42 14.53 -10.02 0.99
C GLU A 42 14.13 -9.85 2.44
N VAL A 43 13.75 -8.65 2.84
CA VAL A 43 13.46 -8.37 4.25
C VAL A 43 12.00 -8.01 4.45
N TRP A 44 11.51 -7.08 3.68
CA TRP A 44 10.22 -6.45 3.93
C TRP A 44 9.03 -7.32 3.57
N LEU A 45 9.02 -7.84 2.34
CA LEU A 45 7.91 -8.68 1.90
C LEU A 45 7.75 -9.93 2.77
N PRO A 46 8.82 -10.64 3.11
CA PRO A 46 8.67 -11.82 3.96
C PRO A 46 8.21 -11.50 5.39
N ALA A 47 8.56 -10.31 5.91
CA ALA A 47 8.26 -9.95 7.30
C ALA A 47 6.84 -9.45 7.49
N ALA A 48 6.21 -8.89 6.46
CA ALA A 48 4.87 -8.32 6.56
C ALA A 48 3.81 -9.37 6.26
N GLU A 49 2.57 -9.08 6.64
CA GLU A 49 1.44 -9.87 6.17
C GLU A 49 1.09 -9.34 4.79
N THR A 50 1.42 -10.08 3.75
CA THR A 50 1.23 -9.63 2.37
C THR A 50 0.17 -10.48 1.69
N LEU A 51 -0.76 -9.80 1.02
CA LEU A 51 -1.79 -10.44 0.21
C LEU A 51 -1.58 -10.05 -1.24
N VAL A 52 -1.79 -11.01 -2.12
CA VAL A 52 -1.50 -10.86 -3.54
C VAL A 52 -2.79 -10.94 -4.34
N TRP A 53 -2.94 -10.03 -5.30
CA TRP A 53 -4.00 -10.13 -6.29
C TRP A 53 -3.43 -10.83 -7.51
N GLU A 54 -3.95 -12.01 -7.79
CA GLU A 54 -3.46 -12.82 -8.91
C GLU A 54 -4.45 -12.80 -10.06
N GLU A 55 -3.94 -12.60 -11.27
CA GLU A 55 -4.73 -12.71 -12.50
C GLU A 55 -3.96 -13.58 -13.48
N ASN A 56 -4.66 -14.57 -14.05
CA ASN A 56 -4.07 -15.46 -15.05
C ASN A 56 -2.77 -16.12 -14.56
N GLY A 57 -2.78 -16.50 -13.29
CA GLY A 57 -1.64 -17.19 -12.68
C GLY A 57 -0.46 -16.31 -12.34
N ARG A 58 -0.60 -14.98 -12.41
CA ARG A 58 0.51 -14.06 -12.16
C ARG A 58 0.08 -12.94 -11.22
N PRO A 59 0.92 -12.56 -10.28
CA PRO A 59 0.61 -11.40 -9.43
C PRO A 59 0.46 -10.12 -10.23
N ALA A 60 -0.58 -9.36 -9.94
CA ALA A 60 -0.83 -8.07 -10.58
C ALA A 60 -0.78 -6.92 -9.56
N ALA A 61 -0.88 -7.23 -8.28
CA ALA A 61 -0.90 -6.22 -7.23
C ALA A 61 -0.70 -6.89 -5.88
N PHE A 62 -0.40 -6.08 -4.86
CA PHE A 62 -0.28 -6.62 -3.51
C PHE A 62 -0.52 -5.55 -2.47
N VAL A 63 -0.84 -5.98 -1.26
CA VAL A 63 -0.94 -5.11 -0.10
C VAL A 63 -0.20 -5.77 1.05
N SER A 64 0.59 -5.00 1.78
CA SER A 64 1.36 -5.52 2.93
C SER A 64 0.93 -4.78 4.19
N ILE A 65 0.60 -5.55 5.22
CA ILE A 65 0.15 -5.03 6.51
C ILE A 65 1.19 -5.36 7.57
N ILE A 66 1.52 -4.37 8.38
CA ILE A 66 2.47 -4.50 9.48
C ILE A 66 1.72 -4.29 10.78
N ASP A 67 1.95 -5.16 11.75
CA ASP A 67 1.33 -5.04 13.08
C ASP A 67 -0.18 -4.98 13.03
N ASN A 68 -0.76 -5.64 12.02
CA ASN A 68 -2.21 -5.75 11.84
C ASN A 68 -2.93 -4.41 11.64
N GLU A 69 -2.21 -3.31 11.55
CA GLU A 69 -2.82 -1.99 11.56
C GLU A 69 -2.21 -1.03 10.54
N TYR A 70 -0.98 -1.23 10.13
CA TYR A 70 -0.30 -0.29 9.25
C TYR A 70 -0.17 -0.85 7.85
N ILE A 71 -0.70 -0.12 6.86
CA ILE A 71 -0.51 -0.50 5.46
C ILE A 71 0.85 0.04 5.03
N GLY A 72 1.82 -0.87 4.93
CA GLY A 72 3.15 -0.49 4.51
C GLY A 72 3.30 -0.39 3.02
N ALA A 73 2.46 -1.09 2.27
CA ALA A 73 2.50 -1.06 0.81
C ALA A 73 1.15 -1.44 0.24
N LEU A 74 0.77 -0.76 -0.84
CA LEU A 74 -0.37 -1.14 -1.68
C LEU A 74 -0.02 -0.68 -3.08
N PHE A 75 0.29 -1.62 -3.94
CA PHE A 75 0.78 -1.31 -5.27
C PHE A 75 0.11 -2.20 -6.31
N VAL A 76 -0.25 -1.57 -7.44
CA VAL A 76 -0.84 -2.26 -8.59
C VAL A 76 0.11 -2.06 -9.75
N GLU A 77 0.35 -3.13 -10.51
CA GLU A 77 1.17 -3.03 -11.72
C GLU A 77 0.63 -1.89 -12.60
N PRO A 78 1.49 -0.98 -13.06
CA PRO A 78 1.00 0.20 -13.79
C PRO A 78 0.04 -0.09 -14.93
N SER A 79 0.27 -1.16 -15.67
CA SER A 79 -0.60 -1.50 -16.81
C SER A 79 -1.98 -1.98 -16.37
N ARG A 80 -2.17 -2.26 -15.09
CA ARG A 80 -3.43 -2.77 -14.57
C ARG A 80 -4.16 -1.81 -13.65
N GLN A 81 -3.63 -0.62 -13.51
CA GLN A 81 -4.28 0.41 -12.69
C GLN A 81 -5.56 0.89 -13.35
N GLY A 82 -6.49 1.40 -12.55
CA GLY A 82 -7.76 1.90 -13.07
C GLY A 82 -8.83 0.83 -13.28
N ARG A 83 -8.60 -0.39 -12.80
CA ARG A 83 -9.57 -1.49 -12.97
C ARG A 83 -10.21 -1.94 -11.68
N GLY A 84 -9.99 -1.21 -10.58
CA GLY A 84 -10.59 -1.56 -9.30
C GLY A 84 -9.80 -2.57 -8.49
N ILE A 85 -8.60 -2.96 -8.93
CA ILE A 85 -7.79 -3.94 -8.19
C ILE A 85 -7.35 -3.38 -6.85
N GLY A 86 -6.85 -2.13 -6.84
CA GLY A 86 -6.44 -1.50 -5.59
C GLY A 86 -7.59 -1.37 -4.61
N SER A 87 -8.77 -0.98 -5.12
CA SER A 87 -9.97 -0.88 -4.28
C SER A 87 -10.35 -2.23 -3.71
N GLY A 88 -10.24 -3.29 -4.51
CA GLY A 88 -10.57 -4.63 -4.05
C GLY A 88 -9.65 -5.10 -2.94
N LEU A 89 -8.34 -4.86 -3.09
CA LEU A 89 -7.38 -5.21 -2.05
C LEU A 89 -7.62 -4.41 -0.78
N LEU A 90 -7.84 -3.11 -0.91
CA LEU A 90 -8.05 -2.26 0.24
C LEU A 90 -9.32 -2.64 1.00
N SER A 91 -10.42 -2.86 0.27
CA SER A 91 -11.66 -3.28 0.91
C SER A 91 -11.50 -4.61 1.63
N PHE A 92 -10.73 -5.53 1.04
CA PHE A 92 -10.50 -6.82 1.65
C PHE A 92 -9.78 -6.67 3.01
N VAL A 93 -8.75 -5.83 3.07
CA VAL A 93 -8.02 -5.67 4.34
C VAL A 93 -8.78 -4.81 5.34
N GLN A 94 -9.70 -3.97 4.88
CA GLN A 94 -10.56 -3.22 5.79
C GLN A 94 -11.58 -4.11 6.48
N ASN A 95 -11.98 -5.17 5.81
CA ASN A 95 -13.01 -6.06 6.34
C ASN A 95 -12.49 -6.77 7.59
N GLY A 96 -13.19 -6.60 8.69
CA GLY A 96 -12.82 -7.25 9.94
C GLY A 96 -11.77 -6.53 10.76
N ARG A 97 -11.21 -5.44 10.26
CA ARG A 97 -10.25 -4.66 11.04
C ARG A 97 -10.91 -3.44 11.65
N LYS A 98 -10.42 -3.02 12.81
CA LYS A 98 -10.96 -1.85 13.50
C LYS A 98 -10.46 -0.56 12.92
N SER A 99 -9.21 -0.54 12.49
CA SER A 99 -8.58 0.67 11.96
C SER A 99 -7.38 0.30 11.12
N LEU A 100 -6.99 1.21 10.25
CA LEU A 100 -5.78 1.10 9.45
C LEU A 100 -5.17 2.49 9.33
N LYS A 101 -3.87 2.53 9.18
CA LYS A 101 -3.17 3.79 8.91
C LYS A 101 -2.07 3.56 7.89
N LEU A 102 -1.65 4.63 7.27
CA LEU A 102 -0.61 4.57 6.24
C LEU A 102 0.03 5.93 6.08
N ARG A 103 1.14 5.97 5.36
CA ARG A 103 1.76 7.22 4.98
C ARG A 103 1.81 7.29 3.46
N VAL A 104 1.58 8.49 2.94
CA VAL A 104 1.59 8.74 1.50
C VAL A 104 2.25 10.09 1.27
N TYR A 105 3.06 10.19 0.21
CA TYR A 105 3.69 11.47 -0.10
C TYR A 105 2.63 12.50 -0.48
N ALA A 106 2.78 13.72 0.05
CA ALA A 106 1.82 14.78 -0.22
C ALA A 106 1.71 15.07 -1.73
N LYS A 107 2.81 14.93 -2.45
CA LYS A 107 2.82 15.16 -3.90
C LYS A 107 2.12 14.08 -4.69
N ASN A 108 1.89 12.91 -4.10
CA ASN A 108 1.16 11.84 -4.75
C ASN A 108 -0.34 12.04 -4.52
N LYS A 109 -0.89 13.04 -5.19
CA LYS A 109 -2.28 13.43 -4.98
C LYS A 109 -3.27 12.37 -5.40
N ARG A 110 -2.92 11.58 -6.39
CA ARG A 110 -3.78 10.51 -6.87
C ARG A 110 -3.98 9.45 -5.78
N ALA A 111 -2.89 9.06 -5.12
CA ALA A 111 -2.98 8.08 -4.05
C ALA A 111 -3.73 8.64 -2.86
N ALA A 112 -3.45 9.88 -2.48
CA ALA A 112 -4.16 10.49 -1.36
C ALA A 112 -5.67 10.54 -1.61
N ALA A 113 -6.07 10.92 -2.83
CA ALA A 113 -7.48 10.96 -3.18
C ALA A 113 -8.11 9.57 -3.16
N PHE A 114 -7.35 8.56 -3.61
CA PHE A 114 -7.81 7.17 -3.57
C PHE A 114 -8.13 6.75 -2.13
N TYR A 115 -7.24 7.06 -1.20
CA TYR A 115 -7.46 6.69 0.19
C TYR A 115 -8.63 7.47 0.81
N VAL A 116 -8.79 8.74 0.46
CA VAL A 116 -9.94 9.51 0.94
C VAL A 116 -11.24 8.86 0.48
N ARG A 117 -11.29 8.40 -0.78
CA ARG A 117 -12.50 7.72 -1.27
C ARG A 117 -12.81 6.45 -0.50
N HIS A 118 -11.81 5.85 0.13
CA HIS A 118 -11.99 4.64 0.92
C HIS A 118 -12.12 4.90 2.42
N GLY A 119 -12.40 6.15 2.79
CA GLY A 119 -12.71 6.50 4.17
C GLY A 119 -11.53 6.93 5.02
N PHE A 120 -10.36 7.04 4.43
CA PHE A 120 -9.19 7.52 5.18
C PHE A 120 -9.25 9.03 5.29
N ARG A 121 -8.67 9.55 6.35
CA ARG A 121 -8.58 10.98 6.61
C ARG A 121 -7.13 11.34 6.91
N GLU A 122 -6.73 12.52 6.45
CA GLU A 122 -5.42 13.05 6.80
C GLU A 122 -5.41 13.38 8.28
N GLU A 123 -4.43 12.87 9.01
CA GLU A 123 -4.33 13.08 10.44
C GLU A 123 -3.13 13.95 10.81
N GLN A 124 -2.03 13.83 10.08
CA GLN A 124 -0.79 14.49 10.46
C GLN A 124 0.11 14.62 9.24
N LYS A 125 0.92 15.69 9.21
CA LYS A 125 1.92 15.89 8.18
C LYS A 125 3.30 15.68 8.78
N GLY A 126 4.23 15.19 7.98
CA GLY A 126 5.59 14.97 8.41
C GLY A 126 6.53 14.99 7.22
N ILE A 127 7.77 14.65 7.48
CA ILE A 127 8.81 14.60 6.45
C ILE A 127 9.39 13.19 6.42
N ASP A 128 9.47 12.62 5.24
CA ASP A 128 10.16 11.35 5.07
C ASP A 128 11.66 11.65 5.07
N GLU A 129 12.35 11.22 6.12
CA GLU A 129 13.76 11.55 6.30
C GLU A 129 14.64 10.96 5.20
N ASN A 130 14.19 9.91 4.55
CA ASN A 130 14.99 9.27 3.49
C ASN A 130 14.95 10.05 2.19
N THR A 131 13.89 10.80 1.94
CA THR A 131 13.72 11.51 0.68
C THR A 131 13.63 13.02 0.86
N GLY A 132 13.33 13.48 2.08
CA GLY A 132 13.10 14.90 2.33
C GLY A 132 11.72 15.39 1.89
N GLU A 133 10.87 14.50 1.39
CA GLU A 133 9.55 14.87 0.89
C GLU A 133 8.51 14.89 2.00
N GLU A 134 7.55 15.78 1.88
CA GLU A 134 6.43 15.83 2.82
C GLU A 134 5.56 14.61 2.64
N GLU A 135 5.15 14.00 3.75
CA GLU A 135 4.24 12.87 3.70
C GLU A 135 3.07 13.09 4.66
N LEU A 136 1.98 12.43 4.36
CA LEU A 136 0.74 12.52 5.13
C LEU A 136 0.51 11.22 5.85
N LEU A 137 0.22 11.28 7.14
CA LEU A 137 -0.29 10.12 7.88
C LEU A 137 -1.80 10.13 7.70
N MET A 138 -2.34 9.06 7.15
CA MET A 138 -3.77 8.93 6.92
C MET A 138 -4.30 7.76 7.74
N THR A 139 -5.49 7.92 8.28
CA THR A 139 -6.09 6.91 9.14
C THR A 139 -7.52 6.62 8.73
N TRP A 140 -7.90 5.36 8.94
CA TRP A 140 -9.26 4.89 8.69
C TRP A 140 -9.74 4.14 9.93
N ARG A 141 -10.98 4.39 10.32
CA ARG A 141 -11.62 3.63 11.39
C ARG A 141 -12.85 2.95 10.85
N ASN A 142 -12.99 1.68 11.19
CA ASN A 142 -14.14 0.92 10.77
C ASN A 142 -15.39 1.46 11.50
N PRO A 143 -16.37 1.98 10.78
CA PRO A 143 -17.58 2.53 11.42
C PRO A 143 -18.29 1.52 12.30
N GLU A 144 -18.25 0.25 11.93
CA GLU A 144 -18.94 -0.78 12.67
C GLU A 144 -18.23 -1.19 13.95
N ALA A 145 -16.95 -0.86 14.07
CA ALA A 145 -16.16 -1.18 15.23
C ALA A 145 -16.02 -0.01 16.19
N ALA A 146 -16.52 1.17 15.80
CA ALA A 146 -16.33 2.37 16.59
C ALA A 146 -17.05 2.26 17.93
N PRO A 147 -16.39 2.67 19.02
CA PRO A 147 -17.06 2.70 20.31
C PRO A 147 -18.26 3.63 20.25
N GLY A 148 -19.30 3.29 20.97
CA GLY A 148 -20.51 4.11 21.02
C GLY A 148 -21.50 3.84 19.90
N ARG A 149 -21.11 3.07 18.94
CA ARG A 149 -22.05 2.69 17.89
C ARG A 149 -22.86 1.49 18.28
N LYS A 150 -22.61 1.03 19.43
CA LYS A 150 -23.38 -0.04 19.93
C LYS A 150 -24.73 0.41 20.16
N LYS A 151 -25.53 -0.42 20.18
CA LYS A 151 -26.87 0.06 20.39
C LYS A 151 -27.58 -0.84 21.33
#